data_d6cad2c9fa60607f8d1ddbbaaf881222
#
_entry.id   d6cad2c9fa60607f8d1ddbbaaf881222
#
_cell.length_a   1.000
_cell.length_b   1.000
_cell.length_c   1.000
_cell.angle_alpha   90.00
_cell.angle_beta   90.00
_cell.angle_gamma   90.00
#
_symmetry.space_group_name_H-M   'P 1'
#
loop_
_entity.id
_entity.type
_entity.pdbx_description
1 polymer ?
#
loop_
_entity_poly.entity_id
_entity_poly.type
_entity_poly.pdbx_seq_one_letter_code
_entity_poly.pdbx_strand_id
1 'polypeptide(L)' 'MINEEKVTKERDELAAKIKRLKNFMKSDAFKDMDPDDQVVMKVQKNAMQAYKSALDLRLFWEIY' A
#
# COMPACT_ATOMS: atom_id res chain seq x y z
N MET A 1 -9.23 -11.08 -19.54
CA MET A 1 -10.16 -11.44 -18.44
C MET A 1 -9.44 -11.34 -17.09
N ILE A 2 -10.07 -10.76 -16.10
CA ILE A 2 -9.45 -10.61 -14.78
C ILE A 2 -9.41 -11.95 -14.06
N ASN A 3 -8.31 -12.22 -13.36
CA ASN A 3 -8.22 -13.34 -12.45
C ASN A 3 -8.47 -12.78 -11.03
N GLU A 4 -9.69 -12.96 -10.54
CA GLU A 4 -10.10 -12.43 -9.25
C GLU A 4 -9.25 -12.94 -8.10
N GLU A 5 -8.83 -14.22 -8.13
CA GLU A 5 -7.96 -14.76 -7.11
C GLU A 5 -6.63 -14.04 -7.04
N LYS A 6 -6.00 -13.79 -8.19
CA LYS A 6 -4.72 -13.09 -8.24
C LYS A 6 -4.86 -11.64 -7.78
N VAL A 7 -5.91 -10.97 -8.21
CA VAL A 7 -6.16 -9.57 -7.82
C VAL A 7 -6.44 -9.47 -6.32
N THR A 8 -7.27 -10.37 -5.79
CA THR A 8 -7.57 -10.42 -4.36
C THR A 8 -6.30 -10.68 -3.54
N LYS A 9 -5.48 -11.63 -3.97
CA LYS A 9 -4.23 -11.94 -3.28
C LYS A 9 -3.29 -10.75 -3.29
N GLU A 10 -3.11 -10.13 -4.44
CA GLU A 10 -2.25 -8.94 -4.58
C GLU A 10 -2.77 -7.80 -3.70
N ARG A 11 -4.08 -7.55 -3.70
CA ARG A 11 -4.68 -6.52 -2.84
C ARG A 11 -4.44 -6.82 -1.37
N ASP A 12 -4.63 -8.07 -0.94
CA ASP A 12 -4.47 -8.45 0.46
C ASP A 12 -3.00 -8.34 0.90
N GLU A 13 -2.06 -8.76 0.06
CA GLU A 13 -0.64 -8.63 0.33
C GLU A 13 -0.23 -7.15 0.42
N LEU A 14 -0.76 -6.32 -0.47
CA LEU A 14 -0.51 -4.90 -0.47
C LEU A 14 -1.10 -4.21 0.76
N ALA A 15 -2.31 -4.58 1.16
CA ALA A 15 -2.94 -4.08 2.37
C ALA A 15 -2.09 -4.39 3.61
N ALA A 16 -1.54 -5.58 3.69
CA ALA A 16 -0.67 -5.98 4.79
C ALA A 16 0.64 -5.15 4.80
N LYS A 17 1.23 -4.92 3.63
CA LYS A 17 2.42 -4.08 3.52
C LYS A 17 2.15 -2.64 3.94
N ILE A 18 1.03 -2.08 3.52
CA ILE A 18 0.62 -0.73 3.91
C ILE A 18 0.46 -0.63 5.42
N LYS A 19 -0.18 -1.63 6.03
CA LYS A 19 -0.38 -1.66 7.48
C LYS A 19 0.95 -1.68 8.23
N ARG A 20 1.89 -2.52 7.78
CA ARG A 20 3.22 -2.59 8.39
C ARG A 20 3.96 -1.27 8.24
N LEU A 21 3.88 -0.65 7.07
CA LEU A 21 4.54 0.62 6.82
C LEU A 21 3.94 1.74 7.69
N LYS A 22 2.61 1.80 7.80
CA LYS A 22 1.94 2.77 8.69
C LYS A 22 2.36 2.59 10.14
N ASN A 23 2.46 1.34 10.60
CA ASN A 23 2.89 1.05 11.96
C ASN A 23 4.33 1.50 12.19
N PHE A 24 5.22 1.24 11.24
CA PHE A 24 6.60 1.70 11.33
C PHE A 24 6.66 3.23 11.38
N MET A 25 5.83 3.92 10.61
CA MET A 25 5.82 5.38 10.56
C MET A 25 5.34 6.03 11.86
N LYS A 26 4.75 5.25 12.77
CA LYS A 26 4.38 5.72 14.12
C LYS A 26 5.47 5.43 15.14
N SER A 27 6.52 4.72 14.77
CA SER A 27 7.58 4.31 15.69
C SER A 27 8.62 5.42 15.91
N ASP A 28 9.37 5.29 17.01
CA ASP A 28 10.48 6.19 17.30
C ASP A 28 11.60 6.05 16.27
N ALA A 29 11.80 4.83 15.75
CA ALA A 29 12.77 4.60 14.70
C ALA A 29 12.50 5.45 13.46
N PHE A 30 11.22 5.62 13.08
CA PHE A 30 10.86 6.48 11.95
C PHE A 30 11.16 7.94 12.27
N LYS A 31 10.88 8.38 13.50
CA LYS A 31 11.12 9.78 13.91
C LYS A 31 12.59 10.12 13.90
N ASP A 32 13.45 9.13 14.16
CA ASP A 32 14.90 9.30 14.18
C ASP A 32 15.53 9.23 12.78
N MET A 33 14.74 8.90 11.76
CA MET A 33 15.24 8.82 10.38
C MET A 33 15.51 10.21 9.83
N ASP A 34 16.41 10.26 8.84
CA ASP A 34 16.65 11.47 8.05
C ASP A 34 15.34 11.98 7.47
N PRO A 35 15.06 13.30 7.54
CA PRO A 35 13.83 13.87 6.98
C PRO A 35 13.57 13.51 5.51
N ASP A 36 14.61 13.41 4.70
CA ASP A 36 14.46 13.04 3.29
C ASP A 36 13.95 11.60 3.17
N ASP A 37 14.46 10.68 3.99
CA ASP A 37 14.02 9.29 4.00
C ASP A 37 12.57 9.18 4.50
N GLN A 38 12.19 10.01 5.47
CA GLN A 38 10.80 10.06 5.93
C GLN A 38 9.86 10.47 4.80
N VAL A 39 10.25 11.45 3.98
CA VAL A 39 9.46 11.90 2.84
C VAL A 39 9.31 10.77 1.82
N VAL A 40 10.40 10.07 1.51
CA VAL A 40 10.35 8.94 0.58
C VAL A 40 9.36 7.88 1.05
N MET A 41 9.36 7.55 2.34
CA MET A 41 8.44 6.56 2.88
C MET A 41 6.99 7.03 2.82
N LYS A 42 6.73 8.30 3.05
CA LYS A 42 5.39 8.87 2.93
C LYS A 42 4.87 8.77 1.49
N VAL A 43 5.71 9.11 0.52
CA VAL A 43 5.36 9.01 -0.90
C VAL A 43 5.10 7.55 -1.28
N GLN A 44 5.95 6.63 -0.82
CA GLN A 44 5.77 5.20 -1.07
C GLN A 44 4.44 4.70 -0.50
N LYS A 45 4.12 5.07 0.73
CA LYS A 45 2.84 4.70 1.34
C LYS A 45 1.66 5.21 0.51
N ASN A 46 1.70 6.46 0.08
CA ASN A 46 0.63 7.05 -0.71
C ASN A 46 0.47 6.36 -2.07
N ALA A 47 1.58 6.01 -2.72
CA ALA A 47 1.56 5.28 -3.98
C ALA A 47 0.96 3.88 -3.80
N MET A 48 1.33 3.20 -2.72
CA MET A 48 0.79 1.87 -2.40
C MET A 48 -0.72 1.93 -2.13
N GLN A 49 -1.17 2.95 -1.43
CA GLN A 49 -2.60 3.14 -1.17
C GLN A 49 -3.38 3.42 -2.44
N ALA A 50 -2.83 4.21 -3.35
CA ALA A 50 -3.45 4.49 -4.64
C ALA A 50 -3.57 3.22 -5.48
N TYR A 51 -2.52 2.40 -5.50
CA TYR A 51 -2.54 1.13 -6.21
C TYR A 51 -3.55 0.16 -5.60
N LYS A 52 -3.59 0.09 -4.26
CA LYS A 52 -4.59 -0.74 -3.57
C LYS A 52 -6.00 -0.33 -3.95
N SER A 53 -6.27 0.98 -4.02
CA SER A 53 -7.57 1.48 -4.44
C SER A 53 -7.92 1.04 -5.86
N ALA A 54 -6.93 1.02 -6.76
CA ALA A 54 -7.15 0.53 -8.12
C ALA A 54 -7.52 -0.95 -8.14
N LEU A 55 -6.86 -1.76 -7.29
CA LEU A 55 -7.19 -3.18 -7.18
C LEU A 55 -8.58 -3.39 -6.59
N ASP A 56 -8.96 -2.61 -5.59
CA ASP A 56 -10.30 -2.66 -4.99
C ASP A 56 -11.38 -2.33 -6.04
N LEU A 57 -11.13 -1.32 -6.87
CA LEU A 57 -12.07 -0.94 -7.93
C LEU A 57 -12.19 -2.02 -9.00
N ARG A 58 -11.07 -2.68 -9.35
CA ARG A 58 -11.11 -3.80 -10.28
C ARG A 58 -11.99 -4.92 -9.76
N LEU A 59 -11.87 -5.25 -8.48
CA LEU A 59 -12.66 -6.30 -7.85
C LEU A 59 -14.13 -5.89 -7.76
N PHE A 60 -14.39 -4.62 -7.46
CA PHE A 60 -15.75 -4.12 -7.30
C PHE A 60 -16.50 -4.08 -8.64
N TRP A 61 -15.85 -3.61 -9.70
CA TRP A 61 -16.49 -3.41 -10.99
C TRP A 61 -16.10 -4.43 -12.06
N GLU A 62 -15.20 -5.34 -11.73
CA GLU A 62 -14.69 -6.35 -12.68
C GLU A 62 -14.13 -5.70 -13.94
N ILE A 63 -13.41 -4.59 -13.79
CA ILE A 63 -12.78 -3.85 -14.88
C ILE A 63 -11.35 -4.37 -15.09
N TYR A 64 -10.96 -4.49 -16.35
CA TYR A 64 -9.68 -5.08 -16.74
C TYR A 64 -8.73 -4.08 -17.36
#